data_297c5d8ed6e75e65d51a058c0f85ebe3
#
_entry.id   297c5d8ed6e75e65d51a058c0f85ebe3
#
_cell.length_a   1.000
_cell.length_b   1.000
_cell.length_c   1.000
_cell.angle_alpha   90.00
_cell.angle_beta   90.00
_cell.angle_gamma   90.00
#
_symmetry.space_group_name_H-M   'P 1'
#
loop_
_entity.id
_entity.type
_entity.pdbx_description
1 polymer ?
#
loop_
_entity_poly.entity_id
_entity_poly.type
_entity_poly.pdbx_seq_one_letter_code
_entity_poly.pdbx_strand_id
1 'polypeptide(L)'
;MKKLLALVLCLVLAAIPAITLADAAEAKIIYAISDDPEVMDPTLCSYSRSSIVLQQLFRGLYKLGEDGSIVPALAEGYTVSDDGLVYTFTLRDGCKWSDGSDLTMKDFYYSWTRVLNPETGSKAVSGMWDIKNAKAYYNGECTLDEVGLKLIDDKTLEVTLENPAPWFVSLTSTTVFMPVKQSAIESGDGWTKTPETYVCDGPFYPVEFKTKERLVFKKNPYYIDADSVKVDTVEIVIIEAAETELAAYQNGEINVADNLSANAMMTYKDTDEYHSVDRIGIRYMDFNTEHAPFDNKLVRQAFAMAIDRQLLIDRIIESSESALLGFIPVAQPSLSDPTKSYREVAGNMFEEDVAKAQELLAEAGFPNGEGIGTIQFVVQASNSTKDLAQALQSMWKTNLNVDVEIVTYESKVFWGELDEGNFDIDINGFTCDYLDPSAHLVVFTTGSNCYENRWDDPVFDEMVASSMQELDQAKREQLIIEAEAYLADQMPACPILSFNDDYLVKPNITGIIKNYIGHICFEYAEVN
;
A
#
# COMPACT_ATOMS: atom_id res chain seq x y z
N MET A 1 57.81 -54.63 -23.28
CA MET A 1 56.98 -54.51 -22.08
C MET A 1 56.89 -53.06 -21.58
N LYS A 2 58.00 -52.27 -21.46
CA LYS A 2 57.91 -50.85 -20.97
C LYS A 2 57.11 -49.87 -21.88
N LYS A 3 57.06 -50.12 -23.23
CA LYS A 3 56.30 -49.26 -24.14
C LYS A 3 54.80 -49.59 -24.19
N LEU A 4 54.39 -50.82 -23.84
CA LEU A 4 52.98 -51.20 -23.74
C LEU A 4 52.33 -50.66 -22.45
N LEU A 5 53.11 -50.58 -21.35
CA LEU A 5 52.64 -50.02 -20.06
C LEU A 5 52.36 -48.50 -20.15
N ALA A 6 53.19 -47.77 -20.93
CA ALA A 6 53.00 -46.33 -21.13
C ALA A 6 51.72 -46.01 -21.97
N LEU A 7 51.37 -46.87 -22.93
CA LEU A 7 50.19 -46.69 -23.75
C LEU A 7 48.90 -46.98 -22.98
N VAL A 8 48.91 -47.94 -22.05
CA VAL A 8 47.74 -48.27 -21.20
C VAL A 8 47.54 -47.18 -20.12
N LEU A 9 48.62 -46.56 -19.62
CA LEU A 9 48.51 -45.46 -18.64
C LEU A 9 47.98 -44.17 -19.27
N CYS A 10 48.30 -43.88 -20.55
CA CYS A 10 47.74 -42.73 -21.30
C CYS A 10 46.28 -42.95 -21.69
N LEU A 11 45.82 -44.20 -21.93
CA LEU A 11 44.43 -44.51 -22.24
C LEU A 11 43.50 -44.50 -21.00
N VAL A 12 44.04 -44.73 -19.81
CA VAL A 12 43.26 -44.65 -18.54
C VAL A 12 43.10 -43.20 -18.07
N LEU A 13 44.02 -42.28 -18.41
CA LEU A 13 43.89 -40.84 -18.10
C LEU A 13 42.96 -40.07 -19.04
N ALA A 14 42.60 -40.67 -20.21
CA ALA A 14 41.68 -40.02 -21.16
C ALA A 14 40.18 -40.36 -20.90
N ALA A 15 39.87 -41.14 -19.87
CA ALA A 15 38.52 -41.58 -19.54
C ALA A 15 38.03 -41.05 -18.18
N ILE A 16 38.56 -39.92 -17.71
CA ILE A 16 37.87 -39.12 -16.68
C ILE A 16 36.77 -38.38 -17.42
N PRO A 17 35.48 -38.72 -17.22
CA PRO A 17 34.44 -37.83 -17.71
C PRO A 17 34.69 -36.46 -17.08
N ALA A 18 34.92 -35.42 -17.88
CA ALA A 18 34.77 -34.06 -17.43
C ALA A 18 33.30 -33.96 -16.93
N ILE A 19 33.12 -34.10 -15.64
CA ILE A 19 31.88 -33.64 -14.99
C ILE A 19 31.95 -32.14 -15.21
N THR A 20 31.42 -31.66 -16.34
CA THR A 20 30.97 -30.29 -16.44
C THR A 20 29.91 -30.19 -15.34
N LEU A 21 30.26 -29.61 -14.21
CA LEU A 21 29.25 -28.94 -13.39
C LEU A 21 28.54 -28.03 -14.40
N ALA A 22 27.35 -28.45 -14.85
CA ALA A 22 26.45 -27.51 -15.44
C ALA A 22 26.31 -26.43 -14.36
N ASP A 23 26.77 -25.20 -14.61
CA ASP A 23 26.42 -24.09 -13.77
C ASP A 23 24.89 -24.16 -13.63
N ALA A 24 24.42 -24.32 -12.40
CA ALA A 24 22.99 -24.26 -12.13
C ALA A 24 22.51 -22.94 -12.77
N ALA A 25 21.47 -23.04 -13.60
CA ALA A 25 20.93 -21.83 -14.22
C ALA A 25 20.63 -20.80 -13.11
N GLU A 26 21.08 -19.56 -13.28
CA GLU A 26 20.88 -18.49 -12.33
C GLU A 26 19.37 -18.33 -12.05
N ALA A 27 18.96 -18.44 -10.78
CA ALA A 27 17.57 -18.24 -10.39
C ALA A 27 17.22 -16.75 -10.52
N LYS A 28 16.48 -16.40 -11.59
CA LYS A 28 16.23 -15.01 -11.97
C LYS A 28 14.74 -14.72 -12.07
N ILE A 29 14.33 -13.60 -11.47
CA ILE A 29 13.01 -12.98 -11.65
C ILE A 29 13.17 -11.71 -12.50
N ILE A 30 12.28 -11.55 -13.50
CA ILE A 30 12.16 -10.34 -14.32
C ILE A 30 10.74 -9.82 -14.14
N TYR A 31 10.65 -8.65 -13.52
CA TYR A 31 9.41 -7.96 -13.17
C TYR A 31 9.33 -6.62 -13.88
N ALA A 32 8.14 -6.23 -14.36
CA ALA A 32 7.94 -4.95 -15.03
C ALA A 32 7.35 -3.90 -14.06
N ILE A 33 7.79 -2.65 -14.21
CA ILE A 33 7.14 -1.47 -13.62
C ILE A 33 6.92 -0.41 -14.71
N SER A 34 5.92 0.46 -14.53
CA SER A 34 5.50 1.39 -15.59
C SER A 34 6.44 2.57 -15.82
N ASP A 35 7.30 2.93 -14.89
CA ASP A 35 8.28 4.03 -15.00
C ASP A 35 9.42 3.83 -13.99
N ASP A 36 10.49 4.62 -14.11
CA ASP A 36 11.56 4.65 -13.11
C ASP A 36 11.03 5.01 -11.72
N PRO A 37 11.62 4.47 -10.62
CA PRO A 37 11.30 4.91 -9.28
C PRO A 37 11.67 6.40 -9.10
N GLU A 38 10.75 7.18 -8.53
CA GLU A 38 10.92 8.64 -8.36
C GLU A 38 12.00 8.97 -7.33
N VAL A 39 12.12 8.13 -6.30
CA VAL A 39 13.04 8.32 -5.17
C VAL A 39 13.62 6.97 -4.76
N MET A 40 14.94 6.93 -4.59
CA MET A 40 15.67 5.73 -4.16
C MET A 40 16.26 5.88 -2.72
N ASP A 41 15.83 6.90 -1.99
CA ASP A 41 16.14 7.12 -0.58
C ASP A 41 14.90 6.80 0.26
N PRO A 42 14.92 5.74 1.12
CA PRO A 42 13.75 5.33 1.91
C PRO A 42 13.17 6.47 2.76
N THR A 43 14.04 7.29 3.34
CA THR A 43 13.63 8.37 4.26
C THR A 43 12.94 9.55 3.55
N LEU A 44 12.98 9.60 2.23
CA LEU A 44 12.32 10.61 1.38
C LEU A 44 11.15 10.05 0.58
N CYS A 45 10.93 8.72 0.65
CA CYS A 45 9.99 8.02 -0.23
C CYS A 45 8.54 8.16 0.25
N SER A 46 7.70 8.74 -0.62
CA SER A 46 6.24 8.79 -0.49
C SER A 46 5.51 8.26 -1.72
N TYR A 47 6.22 7.55 -2.62
CA TYR A 47 5.70 7.07 -3.89
C TYR A 47 5.64 5.55 -3.93
N SER A 48 4.48 4.98 -4.29
CA SER A 48 4.25 3.52 -4.31
C SER A 48 5.27 2.77 -5.18
N ARG A 49 5.59 3.28 -6.37
CA ARG A 49 6.55 2.64 -7.28
C ARG A 49 7.97 2.60 -6.69
N SER A 50 8.40 3.68 -6.06
CA SER A 50 9.67 3.72 -5.34
C SER A 50 9.67 2.75 -4.16
N SER A 51 8.56 2.66 -3.40
CA SER A 51 8.41 1.72 -2.28
C SER A 51 8.53 0.26 -2.73
N ILE A 52 7.96 -0.13 -3.87
CA ILE A 52 8.11 -1.49 -4.44
C ILE A 52 9.59 -1.85 -4.64
N VAL A 53 10.37 -0.92 -5.19
CA VAL A 53 11.81 -1.12 -5.41
C VAL A 53 12.58 -1.13 -4.09
N LEU A 54 12.30 -0.19 -3.19
CA LEU A 54 12.97 -0.06 -1.90
C LEU A 54 12.73 -1.26 -1.00
N GLN A 55 11.55 -1.87 -1.05
CA GLN A 55 11.23 -3.11 -0.34
C GLN A 55 12.12 -4.32 -0.77
N GLN A 56 12.75 -4.30 -1.93
CA GLN A 56 13.72 -5.32 -2.32
C GLN A 56 15.12 -5.04 -1.73
N LEU A 57 15.42 -3.77 -1.43
CA LEU A 57 16.77 -3.30 -1.07
C LEU A 57 16.95 -3.02 0.43
N PHE A 58 15.87 -2.75 1.14
CA PHE A 58 15.91 -2.39 2.57
C PHE A 58 14.95 -3.24 3.41
N ARG A 59 15.23 -3.32 4.70
CA ARG A 59 14.34 -3.87 5.73
C ARG A 59 14.23 -2.93 6.92
N GLY A 60 13.02 -2.85 7.47
CA GLY A 60 12.75 -2.17 8.73
C GLY A 60 13.03 -3.06 9.95
N LEU A 61 12.56 -2.64 11.10
CA LEU A 61 12.55 -3.48 12.30
C LEU A 61 11.65 -4.71 12.09
N TYR A 62 10.52 -4.51 11.39
CA TYR A 62 9.58 -5.55 10.98
C TYR A 62 9.47 -5.60 9.45
N LYS A 63 8.92 -6.67 8.90
CA LYS A 63 8.69 -6.89 7.47
C LYS A 63 7.41 -7.68 7.22
N LEU A 64 7.03 -7.78 5.97
CA LEU A 64 5.98 -8.69 5.50
C LEU A 64 6.48 -10.14 5.55
N GLY A 65 5.74 -11.01 6.23
CA GLY A 65 5.96 -12.46 6.25
C GLY A 65 5.38 -13.18 5.03
N GLU A 66 5.64 -14.48 4.92
CA GLU A 66 5.16 -15.32 3.80
C GLU A 66 3.63 -15.38 3.71
N ASP A 67 2.95 -15.28 4.83
CA ASP A 67 1.49 -15.30 4.95
C ASP A 67 0.84 -13.91 4.88
N GLY A 68 1.63 -12.87 4.58
CA GLY A 68 1.17 -11.48 4.55
C GLY A 68 1.10 -10.81 5.92
N SER A 69 1.38 -11.51 7.01
CA SER A 69 1.46 -10.93 8.35
C SER A 69 2.71 -10.08 8.56
N ILE A 70 2.70 -9.23 9.58
CA ILE A 70 3.89 -8.47 9.98
C ILE A 70 4.73 -9.29 10.95
N VAL A 71 5.97 -9.58 10.55
CA VAL A 71 6.91 -10.42 11.31
C VAL A 71 8.21 -9.66 11.60
N PRO A 72 8.97 -10.06 12.65
CA PRO A 72 10.29 -9.49 12.90
C PRO A 72 11.22 -9.60 11.68
N ALA A 73 11.93 -8.51 11.37
CA ALA A 73 12.98 -8.48 10.35
C ALA A 73 14.35 -8.25 10.99
N LEU A 74 14.76 -7.01 11.17
CA LEU A 74 16.01 -6.68 11.88
C LEU A 74 15.83 -6.65 13.40
N ALA A 75 14.60 -6.47 13.91
CA ALA A 75 14.33 -6.62 15.34
C ALA A 75 14.29 -8.09 15.77
N GLU A 76 14.81 -8.38 16.95
CA GLU A 76 14.57 -9.63 17.68
C GLU A 76 13.14 -9.65 18.24
N GLY A 77 12.64 -8.48 18.65
CA GLY A 77 11.31 -8.27 19.19
C GLY A 77 11.16 -6.89 19.81
N TYR A 78 10.04 -6.70 20.48
CA TYR A 78 9.75 -5.49 21.25
C TYR A 78 9.03 -5.79 22.56
N THR A 79 9.04 -4.82 23.48
CA THR A 79 8.13 -4.75 24.63
C THR A 79 7.33 -3.46 24.54
N VAL A 80 6.12 -3.46 25.11
CA VAL A 80 5.26 -2.29 25.23
C VAL A 80 4.85 -2.08 26.69
N SER A 81 4.77 -0.82 27.13
CA SER A 81 4.29 -0.45 28.46
C SER A 81 2.79 -0.73 28.62
N ASP A 82 2.31 -0.86 29.85
CA ASP A 82 0.92 -1.18 30.16
C ASP A 82 -0.09 -0.14 29.64
N ASP A 83 0.36 1.10 29.43
CA ASP A 83 -0.44 2.20 28.86
C ASP A 83 -0.37 2.27 27.32
N GLY A 84 0.37 1.35 26.67
CA GLY A 84 0.50 1.29 25.22
C GLY A 84 1.34 2.40 24.61
N LEU A 85 2.05 3.22 25.41
CA LEU A 85 2.75 4.42 24.94
C LEU A 85 4.23 4.20 24.66
N VAL A 86 4.91 3.30 25.39
CA VAL A 86 6.37 3.14 25.29
C VAL A 86 6.72 1.78 24.68
N TYR A 87 7.30 1.80 23.50
CA TYR A 87 7.81 0.63 22.80
C TYR A 87 9.33 0.57 22.94
N THR A 88 9.88 -0.59 23.30
CA THR A 88 11.31 -0.83 23.36
C THR A 88 11.67 -1.94 22.39
N PHE A 89 12.34 -1.60 21.30
CA PHE A 89 12.79 -2.52 20.27
C PHE A 89 14.21 -3.01 20.54
N THR A 90 14.44 -4.30 20.30
CA THR A 90 15.78 -4.92 20.39
C THR A 90 16.21 -5.41 19.00
N LEU A 91 17.43 -5.03 18.56
CA LEU A 91 18.00 -5.44 17.29
C LEU A 91 18.60 -6.84 17.38
N ARG A 92 18.44 -7.66 16.32
CA ARG A 92 19.08 -8.97 16.17
C ARG A 92 20.60 -8.83 16.12
N ASP A 93 21.31 -9.87 16.58
CA ASP A 93 22.77 -9.96 16.42
C ASP A 93 23.14 -10.22 14.96
N GLY A 94 24.19 -9.55 14.50
CA GLY A 94 24.78 -9.81 13.18
C GLY A 94 24.12 -9.07 12.02
N CYS A 95 23.27 -8.06 12.28
CA CYS A 95 22.75 -7.17 11.25
C CYS A 95 23.89 -6.44 10.53
N LYS A 96 23.85 -6.43 9.19
CA LYS A 96 24.90 -5.83 8.36
C LYS A 96 24.32 -5.07 7.17
N TRP A 97 25.07 -4.09 6.75
CA TRP A 97 24.90 -3.41 5.47
C TRP A 97 25.43 -4.27 4.31
N SER A 98 25.00 -3.98 3.08
CA SER A 98 25.44 -4.68 1.86
C SER A 98 26.94 -4.55 1.56
N ASP A 99 27.64 -3.60 2.19
CA ASP A 99 29.10 -3.46 2.15
C ASP A 99 29.82 -4.30 3.23
N GLY A 100 29.08 -5.07 4.04
CA GLY A 100 29.57 -5.94 5.10
C GLY A 100 29.86 -5.24 6.45
N SER A 101 29.68 -3.93 6.55
CA SER A 101 29.80 -3.20 7.82
C SER A 101 28.59 -3.49 8.74
N ASP A 102 28.78 -3.31 10.04
CA ASP A 102 27.73 -3.56 11.02
C ASP A 102 26.62 -2.51 10.93
N LEU A 103 25.36 -2.96 11.07
CA LEU A 103 24.18 -2.14 11.21
C LEU A 103 23.72 -2.21 12.68
N THR A 104 23.41 -1.06 13.26
CA THR A 104 23.04 -0.91 14.67
C THR A 104 21.79 -0.05 14.85
N MET A 105 21.27 0.03 16.09
CA MET A 105 20.15 0.95 16.39
C MET A 105 20.52 2.43 16.21
N LYS A 106 21.80 2.79 16.14
CA LYS A 106 22.21 4.16 15.76
C LYS A 106 21.77 4.52 14.35
N ASP A 107 21.77 3.54 13.42
CA ASP A 107 21.36 3.76 12.05
C ASP A 107 19.85 4.01 11.97
N PHE A 108 19.04 3.30 12.75
CA PHE A 108 17.60 3.56 12.88
C PHE A 108 17.34 4.93 13.51
N TYR A 109 17.99 5.24 14.63
CA TYR A 109 17.86 6.54 15.29
C TYR A 109 18.24 7.69 14.35
N TYR A 110 19.36 7.57 13.64
CA TYR A 110 19.78 8.54 12.63
C TYR A 110 18.72 8.71 11.53
N SER A 111 18.23 7.60 10.98
CA SER A 111 17.26 7.62 9.88
C SER A 111 15.95 8.26 10.29
N TRP A 112 15.41 7.90 11.45
CA TRP A 112 14.13 8.43 11.93
C TRP A 112 14.24 9.91 12.31
N THR A 113 15.32 10.32 12.96
CA THR A 113 15.58 11.75 13.25
C THR A 113 15.82 12.55 11.98
N ARG A 114 16.40 11.94 10.93
CA ARG A 114 16.56 12.55 9.62
C ARG A 114 15.20 12.77 8.93
N VAL A 115 14.29 11.80 8.97
CA VAL A 115 12.92 11.96 8.43
C VAL A 115 12.21 13.11 9.12
N LEU A 116 12.30 13.20 10.45
CA LEU A 116 11.63 14.21 11.26
C LEU A 116 12.26 15.60 11.14
N ASN A 117 13.50 15.72 10.65
CA ASN A 117 14.14 17.02 10.47
C ASN A 117 13.50 17.78 9.29
N PRO A 118 12.91 18.98 9.52
CA PRO A 118 12.27 19.77 8.45
C PRO A 118 13.24 20.13 7.31
N GLU A 119 14.54 20.26 7.58
CA GLU A 119 15.55 20.54 6.55
C GLU A 119 15.73 19.37 5.56
N THR A 120 15.38 18.15 5.94
CA THR A 120 15.40 16.97 5.06
C THR A 120 14.30 17.03 4.00
N GLY A 121 13.17 17.66 4.31
CA GLY A 121 12.05 17.82 3.39
C GLY A 121 11.38 16.49 3.00
N SER A 122 11.34 15.52 3.93
CA SER A 122 10.67 14.24 3.70
C SER A 122 9.18 14.44 3.49
N LYS A 123 8.65 13.96 2.34
CA LYS A 123 7.20 13.98 2.06
C LYS A 123 6.45 12.89 2.81
N ALA A 124 7.15 11.87 3.33
CA ALA A 124 6.58 10.76 4.08
C ALA A 124 6.59 10.99 5.61
N VAL A 125 7.00 12.17 6.06
CA VAL A 125 7.16 12.49 7.50
C VAL A 125 5.87 12.28 8.31
N SER A 126 4.70 12.47 7.70
CA SER A 126 3.40 12.25 8.36
C SER A 126 3.21 10.82 8.87
N GLY A 127 3.85 9.82 8.25
CA GLY A 127 3.86 8.44 8.73
C GLY A 127 4.52 8.24 10.10
N MET A 128 5.21 9.26 10.63
CA MET A 128 5.84 9.22 11.94
C MET A 128 5.13 10.08 13.02
N TRP A 129 3.96 10.65 12.72
CA TRP A 129 3.24 11.51 13.68
C TRP A 129 2.75 10.80 14.93
N ASP A 130 2.68 9.47 14.94
CA ASP A 130 2.40 8.70 16.16
C ASP A 130 3.51 8.83 17.23
N ILE A 131 4.74 9.17 16.83
CA ILE A 131 5.84 9.40 17.76
C ILE A 131 5.63 10.72 18.49
N LYS A 132 5.72 10.70 19.80
CA LYS A 132 5.53 11.87 20.67
C LYS A 132 6.35 13.07 20.21
N ASN A 133 5.70 14.22 20.12
CA ASN A 133 6.29 15.49 19.67
C ASN A 133 6.90 15.48 18.26
N ALA A 134 6.74 14.42 17.46
CA ALA A 134 7.30 14.35 16.10
C ALA A 134 6.79 15.50 15.21
N LYS A 135 5.47 15.74 15.20
CA LYS A 135 4.84 16.85 14.46
C LYS A 135 5.28 18.23 15.00
N ALA A 136 5.34 18.39 16.32
CA ALA A 136 5.78 19.62 16.96
C ALA A 136 7.25 19.95 16.60
N TYR A 137 8.14 18.95 16.60
CA TYR A 137 9.52 19.12 16.19
C TYR A 137 9.63 19.53 14.71
N TYR A 138 8.91 18.83 13.83
CA TYR A 138 8.88 19.17 12.41
C TYR A 138 8.41 20.61 12.15
N ASN A 139 7.45 21.11 12.93
CA ASN A 139 6.94 22.48 12.85
C ASN A 139 7.86 23.52 13.54
N GLY A 140 8.95 23.08 14.21
CA GLY A 140 9.85 23.98 14.95
C GLY A 140 9.30 24.47 16.30
N GLU A 141 8.32 23.76 16.86
CA GLU A 141 7.66 24.10 18.13
C GLU A 141 8.37 23.50 19.36
N CYS A 142 9.22 22.50 19.16
CA CYS A 142 10.05 21.88 20.19
C CYS A 142 11.42 21.45 19.65
N THR A 143 12.31 20.96 20.52
CA THR A 143 13.65 20.46 20.15
C THR A 143 13.63 18.95 19.90
N LEU A 144 14.65 18.41 19.20
CA LEU A 144 14.80 16.97 18.95
C LEU A 144 14.85 16.14 20.26
N ASP A 145 15.44 16.69 21.33
CA ASP A 145 15.55 16.01 22.64
C ASP A 145 14.18 15.80 23.32
N GLU A 146 13.12 16.49 22.86
CA GLU A 146 11.75 16.36 23.36
C GLU A 146 10.91 15.36 22.54
N VAL A 147 11.45 14.89 21.40
CA VAL A 147 10.81 13.87 20.58
C VAL A 147 10.90 12.52 21.29
N GLY A 148 9.85 11.71 21.17
CA GLY A 148 9.76 10.38 21.78
C GLY A 148 10.70 9.32 21.20
N LEU A 149 11.93 9.68 20.84
CA LEU A 149 12.97 8.78 20.34
C LEU A 149 14.16 8.78 21.28
N LYS A 150 14.53 7.61 21.80
CA LYS A 150 15.67 7.51 22.73
C LYS A 150 16.52 6.28 22.39
N LEU A 151 17.72 6.54 21.87
CA LEU A 151 18.74 5.54 21.68
C LEU A 151 19.30 5.13 23.05
N ILE A 152 19.07 3.89 23.49
CA ILE A 152 19.56 3.36 24.76
C ILE A 152 21.00 2.86 24.59
N ASP A 153 21.24 2.05 23.56
CA ASP A 153 22.54 1.52 23.17
C ASP A 153 22.52 1.07 21.69
N ASP A 154 23.58 0.37 21.23
CA ASP A 154 23.74 -0.07 19.85
C ASP A 154 22.69 -1.11 19.41
N LYS A 155 21.93 -1.70 20.34
CA LYS A 155 20.92 -2.71 20.10
C LYS A 155 19.50 -2.30 20.49
N THR A 156 19.33 -1.22 21.26
CA THR A 156 18.06 -0.90 21.92
C THR A 156 17.62 0.51 21.60
N LEU A 157 16.42 0.64 21.04
CA LEU A 157 15.75 1.90 20.78
C LEU A 157 14.40 1.92 21.53
N GLU A 158 14.20 2.95 22.35
CA GLU A 158 12.95 3.25 23.03
C GLU A 158 12.19 4.32 22.24
N VAL A 159 10.90 4.07 21.99
CA VAL A 159 10.00 4.97 21.28
C VAL A 159 8.80 5.26 22.16
N THR A 160 8.56 6.54 22.44
CA THR A 160 7.36 6.99 23.14
C THR A 160 6.39 7.55 22.11
N LEU A 161 5.14 7.12 22.14
CA LEU A 161 4.08 7.57 21.26
C LEU A 161 3.30 8.75 21.87
N GLU A 162 2.63 9.52 21.02
CA GLU A 162 1.74 10.61 21.42
C GLU A 162 0.46 10.05 22.05
N ASN A 163 -0.11 8.99 21.43
CA ASN A 163 -1.27 8.25 21.88
C ASN A 163 -1.00 6.74 21.70
N PRO A 164 -1.72 5.85 22.40
CA PRO A 164 -1.64 4.43 22.13
C PRO A 164 -1.93 4.13 20.65
N ALA A 165 -1.03 3.39 19.99
CA ALA A 165 -1.15 3.04 18.57
C ALA A 165 -0.80 1.55 18.37
N PRO A 166 -1.78 0.63 18.52
CA PRO A 166 -1.54 -0.80 18.37
C PRO A 166 -0.96 -1.20 17.00
N TRP A 167 -1.18 -0.37 15.98
CA TRP A 167 -0.64 -0.52 14.62
C TRP A 167 0.83 -0.09 14.48
N PHE A 168 1.44 0.55 15.50
CA PHE A 168 2.77 1.16 15.38
C PHE A 168 3.86 0.18 14.93
N VAL A 169 3.78 -1.08 15.38
CA VAL A 169 4.74 -2.12 14.95
C VAL A 169 4.65 -2.35 13.43
N SER A 170 3.45 -2.33 12.85
CA SER A 170 3.28 -2.50 11.40
C SER A 170 3.89 -1.34 10.60
N LEU A 171 3.83 -0.11 11.12
CA LEU A 171 4.48 1.04 10.50
C LEU A 171 5.99 0.85 10.38
N THR A 172 6.64 0.14 11.31
CA THR A 172 8.10 -0.12 11.26
C THR A 172 8.54 -1.03 10.12
N SER A 173 7.59 -1.58 9.34
CA SER A 173 7.84 -2.32 8.09
C SER A 173 7.80 -1.42 6.84
N THR A 174 7.31 -0.19 6.95
CA THR A 174 7.18 0.74 5.84
C THR A 174 8.50 1.44 5.51
N THR A 175 8.62 1.95 4.28
CA THR A 175 9.86 2.53 3.77
C THR A 175 10.39 3.68 4.62
N VAL A 176 9.51 4.52 5.16
CA VAL A 176 9.90 5.70 5.95
C VAL A 176 10.59 5.33 7.27
N PHE A 177 10.34 4.12 7.79
CA PHE A 177 10.97 3.59 9.01
C PHE A 177 12.22 2.74 8.74
N MET A 178 12.61 2.51 7.48
CA MET A 178 13.81 1.76 7.12
C MET A 178 15.09 2.55 7.46
N PRO A 179 16.16 1.87 7.85
CA PRO A 179 17.41 2.53 8.16
C PRO A 179 18.13 2.98 6.88
N VAL A 180 18.89 4.07 6.97
CA VAL A 180 19.87 4.49 5.98
C VAL A 180 21.23 4.68 6.63
N LYS A 181 22.29 4.32 5.91
CA LYS A 181 23.66 4.43 6.43
C LYS A 181 24.12 5.89 6.44
N GLN A 182 24.39 6.43 7.63
CA GLN A 182 24.81 7.83 7.80
C GLN A 182 25.98 8.21 6.89
N SER A 183 27.03 7.38 6.83
CA SER A 183 28.20 7.66 6.00
C SER A 183 27.92 7.67 4.49
N ALA A 184 26.88 6.95 4.02
CA ALA A 184 26.44 7.02 2.64
C ALA A 184 25.74 8.36 2.35
N ILE A 185 24.86 8.80 3.25
CA ILE A 185 24.18 10.11 3.16
C ILE A 185 25.22 11.25 3.17
N GLU A 186 26.19 11.23 4.08
CA GLU A 186 27.22 12.24 4.22
C GLU A 186 28.21 12.28 3.04
N SER A 187 28.25 11.23 2.21
CA SER A 187 29.03 11.24 0.97
C SER A 187 28.47 12.18 -0.11
N GLY A 188 27.23 12.65 0.08
CA GLY A 188 26.54 13.63 -0.75
C GLY A 188 25.33 13.07 -1.47
N ASP A 189 24.57 13.95 -2.16
CA ASP A 189 23.29 13.65 -2.82
C ASP A 189 23.36 12.62 -3.99
N GLY A 190 24.55 12.14 -4.28
CA GLY A 190 24.80 11.13 -5.32
C GLY A 190 24.70 9.68 -4.84
N TRP A 191 24.55 9.43 -3.53
CA TRP A 191 24.64 8.06 -2.97
C TRP A 191 23.61 7.08 -3.55
N THR A 192 22.44 7.58 -4.01
CA THR A 192 21.40 6.78 -4.63
C THR A 192 21.49 6.66 -6.16
N LYS A 193 22.47 7.33 -6.80
CA LYS A 193 22.51 7.48 -8.26
C LYS A 193 23.22 6.33 -8.97
N THR A 194 24.12 5.64 -8.29
CA THR A 194 24.88 4.53 -8.87
C THR A 194 24.92 3.35 -7.92
N PRO A 195 24.96 2.11 -8.44
CA PRO A 195 25.07 0.90 -7.61
C PRO A 195 26.28 0.90 -6.68
N GLU A 196 27.40 1.48 -7.09
CA GLU A 196 28.67 1.47 -6.34
C GLU A 196 28.63 2.30 -5.05
N THR A 197 27.75 3.31 -5.02
CA THR A 197 27.56 4.17 -3.84
C THR A 197 26.35 3.80 -3.00
N TYR A 198 25.51 2.89 -3.51
CA TYR A 198 24.24 2.52 -2.91
C TYR A 198 24.43 1.43 -1.84
N VAL A 199 24.29 1.78 -0.59
CA VAL A 199 24.41 0.85 0.56
C VAL A 199 23.02 0.60 1.13
N CYS A 200 22.62 -0.66 1.22
CA CYS A 200 21.32 -1.12 1.70
C CYS A 200 21.47 -2.33 2.62
N ASP A 201 20.40 -2.81 3.22
CA ASP A 201 20.42 -3.87 4.24
C ASP A 201 19.46 -5.04 3.94
N GLY A 202 18.71 -4.94 2.84
CA GLY A 202 17.69 -5.91 2.46
C GLY A 202 18.23 -7.16 1.75
N PRO A 203 17.31 -8.04 1.25
CA PRO A 203 17.66 -9.33 0.62
C PRO A 203 18.43 -9.19 -0.68
N PHE A 204 18.34 -8.04 -1.34
CA PHE A 204 19.06 -7.77 -2.57
C PHE A 204 19.84 -6.45 -2.48
N TYR A 205 20.86 -6.30 -3.34
CA TYR A 205 21.61 -5.05 -3.51
C TYR A 205 21.74 -4.71 -5.00
N PRO A 206 21.79 -3.43 -5.39
CA PRO A 206 21.82 -3.05 -6.78
C PRO A 206 23.20 -3.29 -7.41
N VAL A 207 23.19 -3.70 -8.69
CA VAL A 207 24.39 -3.87 -9.52
C VAL A 207 24.32 -3.12 -10.84
N GLU A 208 23.11 -2.69 -11.26
CA GLU A 208 22.91 -1.90 -12.47
C GLU A 208 21.72 -0.96 -12.32
N PHE A 209 21.89 0.31 -12.73
CA PHE A 209 20.83 1.29 -12.94
C PHE A 209 20.92 1.84 -14.36
N LYS A 210 19.87 1.59 -15.16
CA LYS A 210 19.70 2.15 -16.50
C LYS A 210 18.35 2.84 -16.58
N THR A 211 18.38 4.16 -16.51
CA THR A 211 17.18 5.01 -16.59
C THR A 211 16.33 4.67 -17.80
N LYS A 212 15.01 4.53 -17.61
CA LYS A 212 14.01 4.18 -18.63
C LYS A 212 14.24 2.83 -19.32
N GLU A 213 15.08 1.97 -18.73
CA GLU A 213 15.36 0.65 -19.28
C GLU A 213 15.19 -0.42 -18.20
N ARG A 214 16.06 -0.45 -17.17
CA ARG A 214 16.03 -1.46 -16.13
C ARG A 214 16.87 -1.14 -14.89
N LEU A 215 16.54 -1.85 -13.81
CA LEU A 215 17.31 -1.97 -12.57
C LEU A 215 17.66 -3.44 -12.38
N VAL A 216 18.90 -3.76 -11.98
CA VAL A 216 19.31 -5.14 -11.71
C VAL A 216 19.84 -5.24 -10.28
N PHE A 217 19.31 -6.18 -9.55
CA PHE A 217 19.66 -6.46 -8.16
C PHE A 217 20.16 -7.89 -8.03
N LYS A 218 21.16 -8.11 -7.18
CA LYS A 218 21.68 -9.43 -6.82
C LYS A 218 21.42 -9.74 -5.37
N LYS A 219 21.33 -11.02 -5.03
CA LYS A 219 21.21 -11.52 -3.67
C LYS A 219 22.30 -10.93 -2.78
N ASN A 220 21.89 -10.33 -1.67
CA ASN A 220 22.80 -9.73 -0.69
C ASN A 220 23.40 -10.80 0.23
N PRO A 221 24.70 -11.09 0.16
CA PRO A 221 25.32 -12.12 0.99
C PRO A 221 25.42 -11.73 2.47
N TYR A 222 25.23 -10.45 2.80
CA TYR A 222 25.27 -9.92 4.16
C TYR A 222 23.88 -9.71 4.77
N TYR A 223 22.81 -9.98 4.00
CA TYR A 223 21.45 -9.94 4.54
C TYR A 223 21.31 -10.95 5.68
N ILE A 224 20.69 -10.55 6.80
CA ILE A 224 20.62 -11.38 8.01
C ILE A 224 19.96 -12.75 7.77
N ASP A 225 19.00 -12.82 6.84
CA ASP A 225 18.32 -14.05 6.44
C ASP A 225 18.74 -14.51 5.02
N ALA A 226 19.99 -14.23 4.60
CA ALA A 226 20.48 -14.53 3.25
C ALA A 226 20.29 -16.02 2.84
N ASP A 227 20.39 -16.97 3.77
CA ASP A 227 20.23 -18.40 3.48
C ASP A 227 18.80 -18.75 3.05
N SER A 228 17.79 -17.98 3.43
CA SER A 228 16.39 -18.16 3.03
C SER A 228 16.12 -17.67 1.61
N VAL A 229 16.87 -16.69 1.10
CA VAL A 229 16.69 -16.12 -0.25
C VAL A 229 17.18 -17.13 -1.30
N LYS A 230 16.30 -17.56 -2.21
CA LYS A 230 16.59 -18.56 -3.25
C LYS A 230 16.83 -17.95 -4.63
N VAL A 231 16.41 -16.70 -4.83
CA VAL A 231 16.60 -15.97 -6.09
C VAL A 231 17.98 -15.32 -6.09
N ASP A 232 18.75 -15.53 -7.17
CA ASP A 232 20.10 -14.95 -7.33
C ASP A 232 20.03 -13.51 -7.87
N THR A 233 19.06 -13.24 -8.75
CA THR A 233 18.91 -11.96 -9.46
C THR A 233 17.46 -11.55 -9.60
N VAL A 234 17.16 -10.32 -9.27
CA VAL A 234 15.91 -9.62 -9.60
C VAL A 234 16.23 -8.54 -10.61
N GLU A 235 15.62 -8.61 -11.78
CA GLU A 235 15.66 -7.55 -12.80
C GLU A 235 14.30 -6.87 -12.86
N ILE A 236 14.27 -5.57 -12.67
CA ILE A 236 13.09 -4.74 -12.84
C ILE A 236 13.23 -4.00 -14.17
N VAL A 237 12.32 -4.25 -15.11
CA VAL A 237 12.30 -3.61 -16.43
C VAL A 237 11.22 -2.54 -16.50
N ILE A 238 11.46 -1.49 -17.29
CA ILE A 238 10.52 -0.38 -17.44
C ILE A 238 9.63 -0.63 -18.65
N ILE A 239 8.33 -0.87 -18.42
CA ILE A 239 7.33 -1.08 -19.48
C ILE A 239 6.07 -0.28 -19.12
N GLU A 240 5.86 0.85 -19.80
CA GLU A 240 4.77 1.79 -19.49
C GLU A 240 3.38 1.24 -19.86
N ALA A 241 3.25 0.61 -21.03
CA ALA A 241 1.96 0.22 -21.58
C ALA A 241 1.58 -1.21 -21.19
N ALA A 242 0.42 -1.42 -20.59
CA ALA A 242 -0.11 -2.71 -20.16
C ALA A 242 -0.14 -3.78 -21.27
N GLU A 243 -0.51 -3.43 -22.50
CA GLU A 243 -0.50 -4.37 -23.63
C GLU A 243 0.94 -4.78 -24.07
N THR A 244 1.92 -3.89 -23.87
CA THR A 244 3.33 -4.21 -24.12
C THR A 244 3.86 -5.15 -23.03
N GLU A 245 3.46 -4.92 -21.77
CA GLU A 245 3.80 -5.78 -20.65
C GLU A 245 3.19 -7.17 -20.82
N LEU A 246 1.92 -7.25 -21.21
CA LEU A 246 1.26 -8.53 -21.55
C LEU A 246 2.01 -9.28 -22.66
N ALA A 247 2.41 -8.59 -23.73
CA ALA A 247 3.16 -9.21 -24.82
C ALA A 247 4.54 -9.72 -24.35
N ALA A 248 5.26 -8.96 -23.54
CA ALA A 248 6.54 -9.37 -22.95
C ALA A 248 6.36 -10.59 -22.03
N TYR A 249 5.29 -10.61 -21.24
CA TYR A 249 4.94 -11.76 -20.40
C TYR A 249 4.65 -13.00 -21.26
N GLN A 250 3.83 -12.87 -22.29
CA GLN A 250 3.49 -13.98 -23.21
C GLN A 250 4.72 -14.55 -23.93
N ASN A 251 5.66 -13.69 -24.34
CA ASN A 251 6.90 -14.07 -24.98
C ASN A 251 7.94 -14.68 -24.02
N GLY A 252 7.72 -14.59 -22.69
CA GLY A 252 8.67 -15.05 -21.67
C GLY A 252 9.86 -14.08 -21.47
N GLU A 253 9.72 -12.82 -21.88
CA GLU A 253 10.70 -11.77 -21.65
C GLU A 253 10.66 -11.26 -20.22
N ILE A 254 9.48 -11.32 -19.58
CA ILE A 254 9.24 -11.11 -18.15
C ILE A 254 8.50 -12.31 -17.57
N ASN A 255 8.63 -12.55 -16.28
CA ASN A 255 7.95 -13.65 -15.60
C ASN A 255 6.98 -13.21 -14.50
N VAL A 256 6.92 -11.93 -14.20
CA VAL A 256 5.91 -11.33 -13.32
C VAL A 256 5.41 -10.05 -13.99
N ALA A 257 4.07 -9.89 -14.06
CA ALA A 257 3.41 -8.70 -14.60
C ALA A 257 2.26 -8.28 -13.68
N ASP A 258 2.11 -6.99 -13.40
CA ASP A 258 1.03 -6.47 -12.54
C ASP A 258 0.32 -5.22 -13.07
N ASN A 259 0.69 -4.72 -14.24
CA ASN A 259 -0.06 -3.71 -14.96
C ASN A 259 -0.98 -4.40 -15.98
N LEU A 260 -2.05 -5.05 -15.48
CA LEU A 260 -2.88 -5.91 -16.31
C LEU A 260 -3.93 -5.09 -17.07
N SER A 261 -3.98 -5.29 -18.39
CA SER A 261 -5.06 -4.78 -19.23
C SER A 261 -6.34 -5.64 -19.11
N ALA A 262 -7.48 -5.11 -19.53
CA ALA A 262 -8.73 -5.89 -19.62
C ALA A 262 -8.56 -7.16 -20.47
N ASN A 263 -7.72 -7.11 -21.52
CA ASN A 263 -7.39 -8.27 -22.34
C ASN A 263 -6.58 -9.33 -21.57
N ALA A 264 -5.64 -8.90 -20.72
CA ALA A 264 -4.91 -9.81 -19.83
C ALA A 264 -5.87 -10.48 -18.84
N MET A 265 -6.76 -9.72 -18.21
CA MET A 265 -7.78 -10.22 -17.28
C MET A 265 -8.67 -11.28 -17.95
N MET A 266 -9.25 -10.98 -19.13
CA MET A 266 -10.07 -11.94 -19.89
C MET A 266 -9.32 -13.22 -20.26
N THR A 267 -8.01 -13.12 -20.50
CA THR A 267 -7.18 -14.25 -20.94
C THR A 267 -6.75 -15.14 -19.79
N TYR A 268 -6.41 -14.57 -18.64
CA TYR A 268 -5.70 -15.28 -17.57
C TYR A 268 -6.48 -15.51 -16.29
N LYS A 269 -7.59 -14.80 -16.02
CA LYS A 269 -8.33 -14.87 -14.73
C LYS A 269 -8.71 -16.28 -14.27
N ASP A 270 -8.86 -17.23 -15.19
CA ASP A 270 -9.22 -18.62 -14.91
C ASP A 270 -8.03 -19.57 -15.00
N THR A 271 -6.79 -19.07 -15.01
CA THR A 271 -5.55 -19.86 -15.12
C THR A 271 -4.77 -19.84 -13.81
N ASP A 272 -3.85 -20.83 -13.64
CA ASP A 272 -2.94 -20.89 -12.49
C ASP A 272 -1.86 -19.79 -12.51
N GLU A 273 -1.74 -19.03 -13.60
CA GLU A 273 -0.81 -17.89 -13.72
C GLU A 273 -1.39 -16.61 -13.11
N TYR A 274 -2.72 -16.54 -12.91
CA TYR A 274 -3.40 -15.39 -12.38
C TYR A 274 -3.49 -15.44 -10.86
N HIS A 275 -3.15 -14.32 -10.22
CA HIS A 275 -3.24 -14.10 -8.79
C HIS A 275 -3.96 -12.78 -8.51
N SER A 276 -4.69 -12.73 -7.40
CA SER A 276 -5.37 -11.53 -6.91
C SER A 276 -5.16 -11.39 -5.41
N VAL A 277 -4.95 -10.16 -4.93
CA VAL A 277 -4.79 -9.83 -3.52
C VAL A 277 -5.67 -8.65 -3.17
N ASP A 278 -6.50 -8.83 -2.15
CA ASP A 278 -7.30 -7.74 -1.60
C ASP A 278 -6.41 -6.67 -0.98
N ARG A 279 -6.72 -5.38 -1.26
CA ARG A 279 -5.98 -4.22 -0.74
C ARG A 279 -6.74 -3.50 0.36
N ILE A 280 -6.00 -2.88 1.29
CA ILE A 280 -6.57 -1.96 2.28
C ILE A 280 -6.85 -0.59 1.66
N GLY A 281 -7.62 -0.59 0.59
CA GLY A 281 -8.01 0.60 -0.13
C GLY A 281 -9.46 0.53 -0.59
N ILE A 282 -10.07 1.68 -0.73
CA ILE A 282 -11.46 1.84 -1.15
C ILE A 282 -11.58 2.88 -2.26
N ARG A 283 -12.56 2.69 -3.12
CA ARG A 283 -13.08 3.74 -3.99
C ARG A 283 -14.41 4.22 -3.43
N TYR A 284 -14.56 5.52 -3.37
CA TYR A 284 -15.75 6.18 -2.84
C TYR A 284 -16.05 7.47 -3.64
N MET A 285 -17.22 8.02 -3.43
CA MET A 285 -17.61 9.34 -3.89
C MET A 285 -17.80 10.23 -2.67
N ASP A 286 -17.31 11.46 -2.71
CA ASP A 286 -17.68 12.47 -1.73
C ASP A 286 -18.94 13.22 -2.19
N PHE A 287 -19.77 13.56 -1.24
CA PHE A 287 -20.86 14.52 -1.41
C PHE A 287 -20.46 15.84 -0.78
N ASN A 288 -20.51 16.94 -1.51
CA ASN A 288 -20.27 18.24 -0.91
C ASN A 288 -21.43 18.60 0.04
N THR A 289 -21.23 18.42 1.33
CA THR A 289 -22.31 18.59 2.33
C THR A 289 -22.68 20.04 2.59
N GLU A 290 -21.92 21.00 2.08
CA GLU A 290 -22.25 22.43 2.11
C GLU A 290 -23.19 22.84 0.94
N HIS A 291 -23.34 22.00 -0.08
CA HIS A 291 -24.14 22.27 -1.26
C HIS A 291 -25.50 21.55 -1.22
N ALA A 292 -26.61 22.31 -1.44
CA ALA A 292 -27.90 21.69 -1.72
C ALA A 292 -27.85 20.96 -3.08
N PRO A 293 -28.39 19.75 -3.20
CA PRO A 293 -29.26 19.08 -2.22
C PRO A 293 -28.49 18.14 -1.25
N PHE A 294 -27.15 18.08 -1.30
CA PHE A 294 -26.35 17.15 -0.49
C PHE A 294 -26.09 17.64 0.95
N ASP A 295 -26.54 18.83 1.32
CA ASP A 295 -26.70 19.26 2.72
C ASP A 295 -27.74 18.39 3.48
N ASN A 296 -28.63 17.70 2.77
CA ASN A 296 -29.61 16.78 3.33
C ASN A 296 -29.13 15.32 3.26
N LYS A 297 -28.95 14.65 4.43
CA LYS A 297 -28.50 13.28 4.50
C LYS A 297 -29.41 12.27 3.79
N LEU A 298 -30.73 12.53 3.71
CA LEU A 298 -31.66 11.64 3.02
C LEU A 298 -31.39 11.58 1.52
N VAL A 299 -30.93 12.69 0.92
CA VAL A 299 -30.51 12.73 -0.47
C VAL A 299 -29.24 11.92 -0.67
N ARG A 300 -28.23 12.08 0.21
CA ARG A 300 -26.97 11.33 0.15
C ARG A 300 -27.22 9.82 0.26
N GLN A 301 -28.05 9.41 1.23
CA GLN A 301 -28.45 8.01 1.40
C GLN A 301 -29.20 7.49 0.15
N ALA A 302 -30.11 8.27 -0.42
CA ALA A 302 -30.86 7.87 -1.62
C ALA A 302 -29.91 7.64 -2.82
N PHE A 303 -28.92 8.51 -3.02
CA PHE A 303 -27.92 8.34 -4.07
C PHE A 303 -27.07 7.09 -3.87
N ALA A 304 -26.65 6.82 -2.63
CA ALA A 304 -25.84 5.64 -2.28
C ALA A 304 -26.60 4.32 -2.45
N MET A 305 -27.89 4.27 -2.02
CA MET A 305 -28.73 3.07 -2.09
C MET A 305 -29.24 2.76 -3.50
N ALA A 306 -29.22 3.72 -4.41
CA ALA A 306 -29.66 3.57 -5.80
C ALA A 306 -28.60 2.98 -6.75
N ILE A 307 -27.41 2.63 -6.25
CA ILE A 307 -26.28 2.08 -7.02
C ILE A 307 -26.32 0.56 -6.94
N ASP A 308 -26.13 -0.13 -8.07
CA ASP A 308 -25.84 -1.56 -8.17
C ASP A 308 -24.32 -1.72 -8.37
N ARG A 309 -23.59 -1.95 -7.28
CA ARG A 309 -22.11 -2.03 -7.26
C ARG A 309 -21.60 -3.27 -7.97
N GLN A 310 -22.30 -4.39 -7.84
CA GLN A 310 -21.89 -5.61 -8.52
C GLN A 310 -21.97 -5.46 -10.04
N LEU A 311 -23.01 -4.78 -10.54
CA LEU A 311 -23.14 -4.47 -11.97
C LEU A 311 -22.00 -3.55 -12.46
N LEU A 312 -21.58 -2.57 -11.63
CA LEU A 312 -20.44 -1.70 -11.95
C LEU A 312 -19.16 -2.53 -12.11
N ILE A 313 -18.89 -3.43 -11.17
CA ILE A 313 -17.69 -4.28 -11.18
C ILE A 313 -17.73 -5.23 -12.38
N ASP A 314 -18.83 -5.94 -12.58
CA ASP A 314 -18.94 -6.99 -13.60
C ASP A 314 -18.95 -6.47 -15.04
N ARG A 315 -19.39 -5.22 -15.28
CA ARG A 315 -19.68 -4.70 -16.62
C ARG A 315 -18.93 -3.44 -17.01
N ILE A 316 -18.41 -2.70 -16.05
CA ILE A 316 -17.77 -1.41 -16.29
C ILE A 316 -16.29 -1.46 -15.93
N ILE A 317 -16.00 -1.96 -14.73
CA ILE A 317 -14.61 -2.03 -14.23
C ILE A 317 -13.95 -3.31 -14.75
N GLU A 318 -14.70 -4.41 -14.84
CA GLU A 318 -14.25 -5.72 -15.32
C GLU A 318 -13.00 -6.23 -14.58
N SER A 319 -13.00 -6.07 -13.24
CA SER A 319 -11.89 -6.43 -12.36
C SER A 319 -12.30 -7.50 -11.32
N SER A 320 -11.35 -7.88 -10.46
CA SER A 320 -11.58 -8.74 -9.30
C SER A 320 -11.97 -7.97 -8.03
N GLU A 321 -12.14 -6.66 -8.11
CA GLU A 321 -12.53 -5.80 -7.00
C GLU A 321 -13.88 -6.23 -6.39
N SER A 322 -14.09 -5.90 -5.12
CA SER A 322 -15.29 -6.32 -4.37
C SER A 322 -16.22 -5.14 -4.10
N ALA A 323 -17.52 -5.34 -4.28
CA ALA A 323 -18.55 -4.35 -3.89
C ALA A 323 -18.42 -4.04 -2.39
N LEU A 324 -18.47 -2.75 -2.05
CA LEU A 324 -18.28 -2.30 -0.66
C LEU A 324 -19.52 -1.55 -0.16
N LEU A 325 -20.13 -2.10 0.88
CA LEU A 325 -21.30 -1.54 1.57
C LEU A 325 -20.93 -1.09 3.00
N GLY A 326 -19.80 -0.44 3.12
CA GLY A 326 -19.20 0.15 4.32
C GLY A 326 -17.93 0.91 3.94
N PHE A 327 -17.23 1.47 4.91
CA PHE A 327 -16.06 2.32 4.67
C PHE A 327 -14.71 1.60 4.90
N ILE A 328 -14.76 0.41 5.50
CA ILE A 328 -13.57 -0.40 5.80
C ILE A 328 -13.52 -1.57 4.81
N PRO A 329 -12.41 -1.74 4.05
CA PRO A 329 -12.30 -2.73 2.97
C PRO A 329 -12.28 -4.17 3.45
N VAL A 330 -12.53 -5.10 2.52
CA VAL A 330 -12.54 -6.55 2.79
C VAL A 330 -11.18 -7.11 3.21
N ALA A 331 -10.09 -6.48 2.76
CA ALA A 331 -8.72 -6.87 3.13
C ALA A 331 -8.37 -6.62 4.60
N GLN A 332 -9.16 -5.79 5.30
CA GLN A 332 -8.90 -5.44 6.70
C GLN A 332 -9.21 -6.62 7.60
N PRO A 333 -8.23 -7.16 8.37
CA PRO A 333 -8.50 -8.18 9.37
C PRO A 333 -9.35 -7.65 10.53
N SER A 334 -10.13 -8.52 11.15
CA SER A 334 -10.80 -8.24 12.41
C SER A 334 -9.77 -8.11 13.54
N LEU A 335 -9.98 -7.18 14.46
CA LEU A 335 -9.15 -7.00 15.66
C LEU A 335 -9.44 -8.06 16.71
N SER A 336 -10.69 -8.53 16.80
CA SER A 336 -11.13 -9.52 17.79
C SER A 336 -10.87 -10.97 17.34
N ASP A 337 -10.83 -11.23 16.03
CA ASP A 337 -10.56 -12.54 15.42
C ASP A 337 -9.77 -12.36 14.11
N PRO A 338 -8.42 -12.28 14.16
CA PRO A 338 -7.58 -12.06 12.98
C PRO A 338 -7.67 -13.14 11.88
N THR A 339 -8.37 -14.25 12.14
CA THR A 339 -8.64 -15.28 11.12
C THR A 339 -9.80 -14.92 10.20
N LYS A 340 -10.50 -13.81 10.49
CA LYS A 340 -11.62 -13.27 9.71
C LYS A 340 -11.31 -11.88 9.19
N SER A 341 -11.96 -11.49 8.11
CA SER A 341 -11.97 -10.08 7.74
C SER A 341 -12.88 -9.26 8.68
N TYR A 342 -12.60 -7.97 8.77
CA TYR A 342 -13.45 -7.05 9.52
C TYR A 342 -14.91 -7.07 8.99
N ARG A 343 -15.10 -7.18 7.67
CA ARG A 343 -16.45 -7.28 7.06
C ARG A 343 -17.22 -8.54 7.46
N GLU A 344 -16.54 -9.66 7.71
CA GLU A 344 -17.21 -10.89 8.22
C GLU A 344 -17.73 -10.72 9.64
N VAL A 345 -17.12 -9.84 10.44
CA VAL A 345 -17.54 -9.54 11.81
C VAL A 345 -18.57 -8.40 11.84
N ALA A 346 -18.27 -7.30 11.17
CA ALA A 346 -19.09 -6.09 11.18
C ALA A 346 -20.32 -6.16 10.26
N GLY A 347 -20.25 -6.96 9.18
CA GLY A 347 -21.28 -7.01 8.14
C GLY A 347 -21.32 -5.74 7.27
N ASN A 348 -22.39 -5.57 6.53
CA ASN A 348 -22.65 -4.37 5.74
C ASN A 348 -23.21 -3.25 6.63
N MET A 349 -22.86 -2.00 6.33
CA MET A 349 -23.34 -0.82 7.06
C MET A 349 -24.63 -0.22 6.45
N PHE A 350 -24.89 -0.51 5.19
CA PHE A 350 -26.13 -0.13 4.49
C PHE A 350 -26.45 -1.16 3.40
N GLU A 351 -27.61 -1.01 2.74
CA GLU A 351 -28.07 -1.92 1.71
C GLU A 351 -28.35 -1.15 0.40
N GLU A 352 -28.26 -1.83 -0.73
CA GLU A 352 -28.72 -1.35 -2.02
C GLU A 352 -30.23 -1.62 -2.12
N ASP A 353 -31.02 -0.55 -2.20
CA ASP A 353 -32.49 -0.63 -2.30
C ASP A 353 -33.05 0.58 -3.02
N VAL A 354 -33.36 0.40 -4.30
CA VAL A 354 -33.90 1.48 -5.15
C VAL A 354 -35.26 1.99 -4.66
N ALA A 355 -36.11 1.10 -4.12
CA ALA A 355 -37.43 1.52 -3.62
C ALA A 355 -37.27 2.40 -2.38
N LYS A 356 -36.36 2.01 -1.45
CA LYS A 356 -36.05 2.81 -0.28
C LYS A 356 -35.38 4.13 -0.66
N ALA A 357 -34.47 4.12 -1.63
CA ALA A 357 -33.83 5.34 -2.15
C ALA A 357 -34.86 6.34 -2.68
N GLN A 358 -35.88 5.87 -3.41
CA GLN A 358 -37.00 6.72 -3.90
C GLN A 358 -37.85 7.27 -2.76
N GLU A 359 -38.11 6.48 -1.70
CA GLU A 359 -38.82 6.95 -0.50
C GLU A 359 -38.05 8.07 0.20
N LEU A 360 -36.73 7.87 0.42
CA LEU A 360 -35.86 8.87 1.08
C LEU A 360 -35.81 10.17 0.26
N LEU A 361 -35.69 10.06 -1.06
CA LEU A 361 -35.64 11.22 -1.93
C LEU A 361 -36.99 11.99 -1.92
N ALA A 362 -38.12 11.28 -1.84
CA ALA A 362 -39.44 11.90 -1.70
C ALA A 362 -39.60 12.57 -0.31
N GLU A 363 -39.12 11.95 0.76
CA GLU A 363 -39.10 12.52 2.12
C GLU A 363 -38.22 13.79 2.18
N ALA A 364 -37.11 13.80 1.44
CA ALA A 364 -36.24 14.96 1.29
C ALA A 364 -36.88 16.12 0.51
N GLY A 365 -38.06 15.90 -0.08
CA GLY A 365 -38.78 16.94 -0.83
C GLY A 365 -38.64 16.83 -2.35
N PHE A 366 -38.06 15.78 -2.89
CA PHE A 366 -37.79 15.56 -4.30
C PHE A 366 -38.47 14.28 -4.85
N PRO A 367 -39.81 14.14 -4.74
CA PRO A 367 -40.50 12.94 -5.20
C PRO A 367 -40.21 12.69 -6.68
N ASN A 368 -39.77 11.45 -7.00
CA ASN A 368 -39.37 11.09 -8.36
C ASN A 368 -38.30 12.02 -8.98
N GLY A 369 -37.40 12.59 -8.15
CA GLY A 369 -36.34 13.51 -8.58
C GLY A 369 -36.80 14.92 -8.97
N GLU A 370 -38.09 15.21 -8.84
CA GLU A 370 -38.63 16.51 -9.25
C GLU A 370 -38.12 17.65 -8.38
N GLY A 371 -37.54 18.66 -9.01
CA GLY A 371 -37.07 19.88 -8.34
C GLY A 371 -35.62 19.80 -7.79
N ILE A 372 -34.95 18.66 -7.89
CA ILE A 372 -33.57 18.49 -7.37
C ILE A 372 -32.52 19.30 -8.18
N GLY A 373 -32.84 19.60 -9.46
CA GLY A 373 -31.88 20.29 -10.35
C GLY A 373 -30.92 19.33 -11.06
N THR A 374 -29.92 19.92 -11.72
CA THR A 374 -28.83 19.17 -12.34
C THR A 374 -27.65 19.10 -11.35
N ILE A 375 -27.17 17.90 -11.07
CA ILE A 375 -26.08 17.64 -10.15
C ILE A 375 -24.74 17.66 -10.92
N GLN A 376 -23.77 18.39 -10.43
CA GLN A 376 -22.42 18.44 -11.01
C GLN A 376 -21.54 17.31 -10.43
N PHE A 377 -21.16 16.36 -11.30
CA PHE A 377 -20.26 15.26 -10.95
C PHE A 377 -18.86 15.51 -11.53
N VAL A 378 -17.94 15.91 -10.67
CA VAL A 378 -16.57 16.24 -11.04
C VAL A 378 -15.69 15.00 -10.98
N VAL A 379 -14.96 14.72 -12.06
CA VAL A 379 -14.12 13.52 -12.15
C VAL A 379 -12.77 13.82 -12.77
N GLN A 380 -11.74 13.05 -12.36
CA GLN A 380 -10.42 13.13 -12.95
C GLN A 380 -10.40 12.55 -14.38
N ALA A 381 -9.58 13.14 -15.26
CA ALA A 381 -9.46 12.74 -16.65
C ALA A 381 -8.74 11.39 -16.79
N SER A 382 -9.50 10.30 -16.74
CA SER A 382 -9.08 8.95 -17.15
C SER A 382 -10.26 8.24 -17.83
N ASN A 383 -9.97 7.24 -18.66
CA ASN A 383 -11.05 6.48 -19.33
C ASN A 383 -11.86 5.69 -18.30
N SER A 384 -11.21 4.98 -17.38
CA SER A 384 -11.88 4.16 -16.36
C SER A 384 -12.78 5.00 -15.43
N THR A 385 -12.33 6.18 -15.02
CA THR A 385 -13.13 7.07 -14.17
C THR A 385 -14.34 7.62 -14.93
N LYS A 386 -14.18 7.94 -16.23
CA LYS A 386 -15.29 8.39 -17.07
C LYS A 386 -16.34 7.31 -17.28
N ASP A 387 -15.92 6.09 -17.57
CA ASP A 387 -16.83 4.96 -17.79
C ASP A 387 -17.64 4.66 -16.52
N LEU A 388 -16.97 4.69 -15.35
CA LEU A 388 -17.62 4.55 -14.05
C LEU A 388 -18.63 5.69 -13.78
N ALA A 389 -18.23 6.95 -14.04
CA ALA A 389 -19.12 8.11 -13.86
C ALA A 389 -20.36 8.05 -14.76
N GLN A 390 -20.20 7.63 -16.03
CA GLN A 390 -21.33 7.45 -16.96
C GLN A 390 -22.28 6.34 -16.51
N ALA A 391 -21.76 5.26 -15.96
CA ALA A 391 -22.58 4.19 -15.42
C ALA A 391 -23.40 4.67 -14.21
N LEU A 392 -22.77 5.37 -13.27
CA LEU A 392 -23.44 5.98 -12.10
C LEU A 392 -24.49 6.99 -12.53
N GLN A 393 -24.17 7.89 -13.47
CA GLN A 393 -25.12 8.83 -14.08
C GLN A 393 -26.36 8.10 -14.63
N SER A 394 -26.15 7.00 -15.37
CA SER A 394 -27.24 6.19 -15.93
C SER A 394 -28.10 5.51 -14.86
N MET A 395 -27.48 5.00 -13.78
CA MET A 395 -28.18 4.40 -12.65
C MET A 395 -29.06 5.43 -11.94
N TRP A 396 -28.53 6.62 -11.59
CA TRP A 396 -29.32 7.67 -10.96
C TRP A 396 -30.45 8.20 -11.87
N LYS A 397 -30.19 8.33 -13.17
CA LYS A 397 -31.23 8.69 -14.12
C LYS A 397 -32.35 7.65 -14.16
N THR A 398 -31.98 6.36 -14.15
CA THR A 398 -32.95 5.26 -14.22
C THR A 398 -33.71 5.09 -12.91
N ASN A 399 -32.98 5.08 -11.78
CA ASN A 399 -33.53 4.70 -10.49
C ASN A 399 -34.16 5.86 -9.72
N LEU A 400 -33.63 7.09 -9.88
CA LEU A 400 -34.07 8.28 -9.16
C LEU A 400 -34.68 9.37 -10.08
N ASN A 401 -34.56 9.23 -11.41
CA ASN A 401 -34.91 10.25 -12.41
C ASN A 401 -34.14 11.57 -12.21
N VAL A 402 -32.92 11.52 -11.72
CA VAL A 402 -32.06 12.70 -11.52
C VAL A 402 -31.11 12.89 -12.70
N ASP A 403 -30.95 14.14 -13.13
CA ASP A 403 -29.98 14.53 -14.15
C ASP A 403 -28.65 14.89 -13.51
N VAL A 404 -27.54 14.25 -13.98
CA VAL A 404 -26.18 14.47 -13.51
C VAL A 404 -25.34 14.94 -14.68
N GLU A 405 -24.56 16.00 -14.51
CA GLU A 405 -23.61 16.52 -15.49
C GLU A 405 -22.18 16.11 -15.09
N ILE A 406 -21.52 15.35 -15.95
CA ILE A 406 -20.12 14.90 -15.71
C ILE A 406 -19.17 15.97 -16.21
N VAL A 407 -18.34 16.53 -15.29
CA VAL A 407 -17.30 17.49 -15.59
C VAL A 407 -15.94 16.83 -15.36
N THR A 408 -15.07 16.92 -16.37
CA THR A 408 -13.79 16.21 -16.35
C THR A 408 -12.62 17.20 -16.30
N TYR A 409 -11.69 17.02 -15.36
CA TYR A 409 -10.49 17.82 -15.23
C TYR A 409 -9.21 16.99 -15.23
N GLU A 410 -8.11 17.56 -15.71
CA GLU A 410 -6.77 17.02 -15.50
C GLU A 410 -6.42 17.06 -13.99
N SER A 411 -5.58 16.12 -13.52
CA SER A 411 -5.33 15.85 -12.10
C SER A 411 -5.11 17.12 -11.25
N LYS A 412 -4.25 18.04 -11.69
CA LYS A 412 -3.93 19.24 -10.91
C LYS A 412 -5.14 20.20 -10.79
N VAL A 413 -5.93 20.31 -11.85
CA VAL A 413 -7.13 21.16 -11.87
C VAL A 413 -8.23 20.52 -11.04
N PHE A 414 -8.38 19.19 -11.16
CA PHE A 414 -9.34 18.41 -10.39
C PHE A 414 -9.18 18.67 -8.87
N TRP A 415 -7.99 18.48 -8.34
CA TRP A 415 -7.75 18.73 -6.91
C TRP A 415 -7.97 20.19 -6.51
N GLY A 416 -7.64 21.15 -7.39
CA GLY A 416 -7.92 22.57 -7.14
C GLY A 416 -9.42 22.88 -7.07
N GLU A 417 -10.25 22.29 -7.94
CA GLU A 417 -11.71 22.46 -7.91
C GLU A 417 -12.33 21.84 -6.65
N LEU A 418 -11.81 20.68 -6.19
CA LEU A 418 -12.25 20.07 -4.93
C LEU A 418 -11.86 20.92 -3.71
N ASP A 419 -10.63 21.42 -3.68
CA ASP A 419 -10.15 22.33 -2.60
C ASP A 419 -11.02 23.59 -2.49
N GLU A 420 -11.47 24.13 -3.64
CA GLU A 420 -12.36 25.30 -3.70
C GLU A 420 -13.83 24.95 -3.43
N GLY A 421 -14.21 23.67 -3.43
CA GLY A 421 -15.59 23.21 -3.25
C GLY A 421 -16.47 23.32 -4.50
N ASN A 422 -15.88 23.39 -5.69
CA ASN A 422 -16.61 23.57 -6.96
C ASN A 422 -17.14 22.23 -7.52
N PHE A 423 -17.87 21.46 -6.71
CA PHE A 423 -18.49 20.20 -7.08
C PHE A 423 -19.71 19.91 -6.20
N ASP A 424 -20.60 19.05 -6.66
CA ASP A 424 -21.68 18.46 -5.86
C ASP A 424 -21.34 17.01 -5.46
N ILE A 425 -20.77 16.24 -6.40
CA ILE A 425 -20.24 14.89 -6.20
C ILE A 425 -18.86 14.82 -6.87
N ASP A 426 -17.93 14.12 -6.25
CA ASP A 426 -16.70 13.69 -6.89
C ASP A 426 -16.51 12.17 -6.80
N ILE A 427 -15.42 11.63 -7.37
CA ILE A 427 -15.01 10.25 -7.19
C ILE A 427 -13.56 10.19 -6.81
N ASN A 428 -13.30 9.51 -5.71
CA ASN A 428 -12.02 9.49 -5.04
C ASN A 428 -11.60 8.07 -4.67
N GLY A 429 -10.41 7.91 -4.11
CA GLY A 429 -9.91 6.65 -3.59
C GLY A 429 -8.88 6.87 -2.50
N PHE A 430 -8.88 6.00 -1.52
CA PHE A 430 -7.96 6.05 -0.40
C PHE A 430 -7.37 4.66 -0.13
N THR A 431 -6.06 4.59 0.11
CA THR A 431 -5.36 3.39 0.59
C THR A 431 -4.64 3.76 1.87
N CYS A 432 -4.88 3.00 2.93
CA CYS A 432 -4.20 3.21 4.21
C CYS A 432 -2.73 2.82 4.17
N ASP A 433 -1.93 3.47 5.00
CA ASP A 433 -0.50 3.17 5.15
C ASP A 433 -0.25 2.00 6.12
N TYR A 434 -1.23 1.67 6.97
CA TYR A 434 -1.12 0.63 8.01
C TYR A 434 -2.40 -0.18 8.16
N LEU A 435 -2.24 -1.41 8.65
CA LEU A 435 -3.30 -2.40 8.76
C LEU A 435 -4.09 -2.21 10.06
N ASP A 436 -4.98 -1.24 10.09
CA ASP A 436 -5.90 -0.99 11.20
C ASP A 436 -7.24 -0.43 10.68
N PRO A 437 -8.39 -0.93 11.14
CA PRO A 437 -9.69 -0.47 10.62
C PRO A 437 -9.96 1.01 10.91
N SER A 438 -9.43 1.58 12.00
CA SER A 438 -9.62 3.02 12.30
C SER A 438 -8.98 3.93 11.26
N ALA A 439 -7.95 3.48 10.54
CA ALA A 439 -7.29 4.25 9.48
C ALA A 439 -8.25 4.69 8.37
N HIS A 440 -9.30 3.90 8.10
CA HIS A 440 -10.35 4.22 7.13
C HIS A 440 -11.40 5.20 7.64
N LEU A 441 -11.53 5.37 8.95
CA LEU A 441 -12.48 6.29 9.56
C LEU A 441 -11.87 7.66 9.82
N VAL A 442 -10.58 7.71 10.19
CA VAL A 442 -9.85 8.95 10.47
C VAL A 442 -9.90 9.93 9.28
N VAL A 443 -9.92 9.42 8.05
CA VAL A 443 -9.96 10.25 6.83
C VAL A 443 -11.26 11.02 6.65
N PHE A 444 -12.32 10.64 7.36
CA PHE A 444 -13.61 11.32 7.34
C PHE A 444 -13.83 12.22 8.57
N THR A 445 -12.83 12.37 9.47
CA THR A 445 -12.92 13.29 10.60
C THR A 445 -12.72 14.74 10.16
N THR A 446 -13.26 15.66 10.95
CA THR A 446 -13.17 17.12 10.71
C THR A 446 -11.72 17.55 10.48
N GLY A 447 -11.46 18.21 9.35
CA GLY A 447 -10.14 18.75 9.00
C GLY A 447 -9.07 17.69 8.70
N SER A 448 -9.45 16.47 8.35
CA SER A 448 -8.53 15.42 7.85
C SER A 448 -7.91 15.81 6.50
N ASN A 449 -6.92 15.04 6.04
CA ASN A 449 -6.28 15.27 4.74
C ASN A 449 -7.17 14.89 3.54
N CYS A 450 -8.29 14.19 3.76
CA CYS A 450 -9.28 13.79 2.74
C CYS A 450 -10.64 14.43 3.05
N TYR A 451 -10.64 15.73 3.31
CA TYR A 451 -11.80 16.50 3.76
C TYR A 451 -12.59 17.12 2.58
N GLU A 452 -12.64 16.45 1.46
CA GLU A 452 -13.34 16.94 0.27
C GLU A 452 -14.86 17.04 0.50
N ASN A 453 -15.44 16.11 1.27
CA ASN A 453 -16.88 16.08 1.61
C ASN A 453 -17.36 17.28 2.46
N ARG A 454 -16.46 18.04 3.09
CA ARG A 454 -16.73 19.22 3.94
C ARG A 454 -17.73 18.95 5.07
N TRP A 455 -17.68 17.72 5.60
CA TRP A 455 -18.58 17.30 6.67
C TRP A 455 -17.92 17.42 8.03
N ASP A 456 -18.43 18.35 8.86
CA ASP A 456 -18.00 18.55 10.25
C ASP A 456 -18.98 17.87 11.19
N ASP A 457 -18.55 16.83 11.90
CA ASP A 457 -19.37 16.15 12.89
C ASP A 457 -18.57 15.78 14.14
N PRO A 458 -18.68 16.61 15.21
CA PRO A 458 -17.94 16.38 16.45
C PRO A 458 -18.34 15.08 17.17
N VAL A 459 -19.53 14.50 16.88
CA VAL A 459 -19.94 13.20 17.45
C VAL A 459 -19.13 12.08 16.79
N PHE A 460 -18.99 12.11 15.49
CA PHE A 460 -18.14 11.17 14.76
C PHE A 460 -16.67 11.28 15.17
N ASP A 461 -16.16 12.51 15.26
CA ASP A 461 -14.78 12.76 15.69
C ASP A 461 -14.48 12.15 17.06
N GLU A 462 -15.40 12.32 18.05
CA GLU A 462 -15.28 11.72 19.37
C GLU A 462 -15.37 10.19 19.34
N MET A 463 -16.24 9.61 18.50
CA MET A 463 -16.34 8.15 18.34
C MET A 463 -15.03 7.55 17.81
N VAL A 464 -14.45 8.17 16.78
CA VAL A 464 -13.16 7.75 16.23
C VAL A 464 -12.05 7.90 17.28
N ALA A 465 -11.94 9.07 17.93
CA ALA A 465 -10.94 9.32 18.97
C ALA A 465 -11.05 8.31 20.13
N SER A 466 -12.27 7.99 20.58
CA SER A 466 -12.50 7.01 21.63
C SER A 466 -12.05 5.60 21.21
N SER A 467 -12.29 5.20 19.96
CA SER A 467 -11.83 3.91 19.43
C SER A 467 -10.30 3.80 19.38
N MET A 468 -9.61 4.91 19.12
CA MET A 468 -8.14 4.95 19.07
C MET A 468 -7.49 4.85 20.46
N GLN A 469 -8.21 5.19 21.54
CA GLN A 469 -7.71 5.13 22.91
C GLN A 469 -8.01 3.80 23.63
N GLU A 470 -8.90 2.96 23.09
CA GLU A 470 -9.24 1.66 23.69
C GLU A 470 -8.16 0.62 23.38
N LEU A 471 -7.62 -0.03 24.42
CA LEU A 471 -6.56 -1.04 24.30
C LEU A 471 -7.09 -2.47 24.16
N ASP A 472 -8.28 -2.75 24.65
CA ASP A 472 -8.94 -4.06 24.48
C ASP A 472 -9.44 -4.17 23.04
N GLN A 473 -8.83 -5.06 22.24
CA GLN A 473 -9.08 -5.17 20.82
C GLN A 473 -10.55 -5.51 20.48
N ALA A 474 -11.23 -6.30 21.29
CA ALA A 474 -12.62 -6.64 21.04
C ALA A 474 -13.57 -5.47 21.31
N LYS A 475 -13.31 -4.69 22.37
CA LYS A 475 -14.05 -3.46 22.63
C LYS A 475 -13.74 -2.38 21.61
N ARG A 476 -12.47 -2.27 21.22
CA ARG A 476 -12.01 -1.33 20.20
C ARG A 476 -12.71 -1.59 18.87
N GLU A 477 -12.77 -2.84 18.42
CA GLU A 477 -13.50 -3.22 17.22
C GLU A 477 -14.98 -2.85 17.30
N GLN A 478 -15.63 -3.07 18.45
CA GLN A 478 -17.01 -2.68 18.64
C GLN A 478 -17.22 -1.15 18.51
N LEU A 479 -16.32 -0.33 19.08
CA LEU A 479 -16.35 1.13 18.93
C LEU A 479 -16.16 1.56 17.47
N ILE A 480 -15.29 0.88 16.74
CA ILE A 480 -15.06 1.14 15.31
C ILE A 480 -16.31 0.78 14.50
N ILE A 481 -16.96 -0.36 14.78
CA ILE A 481 -18.21 -0.76 14.12
C ILE A 481 -19.32 0.28 14.37
N GLU A 482 -19.43 0.79 15.59
CA GLU A 482 -20.42 1.82 15.94
C GLU A 482 -20.12 3.14 15.22
N ALA A 483 -18.85 3.54 15.12
CA ALA A 483 -18.43 4.74 14.40
C ALA A 483 -18.68 4.59 12.89
N GLU A 484 -18.37 3.43 12.30
CA GLU A 484 -18.64 3.16 10.88
C GLU A 484 -20.13 3.15 10.56
N ALA A 485 -20.95 2.55 11.42
CA ALA A 485 -22.41 2.56 11.28
C ALA A 485 -22.99 3.98 11.36
N TYR A 486 -22.43 4.83 12.25
CA TYR A 486 -22.80 6.23 12.33
C TYR A 486 -22.40 6.99 11.04
N LEU A 487 -21.17 6.80 10.55
CA LEU A 487 -20.71 7.39 9.29
C LEU A 487 -21.63 7.00 8.11
N ALA A 488 -22.02 5.73 8.03
CA ALA A 488 -22.95 5.24 7.01
C ALA A 488 -24.36 5.82 7.15
N ASP A 489 -24.84 6.09 8.37
CA ASP A 489 -26.11 6.80 8.58
C ASP A 489 -26.03 8.27 8.13
N GLN A 490 -24.92 8.95 8.34
CA GLN A 490 -24.73 10.33 7.89
C GLN A 490 -24.39 10.43 6.40
N MET A 491 -23.73 9.40 5.83
CA MET A 491 -23.40 9.25 4.41
C MET A 491 -22.72 10.50 3.79
N PRO A 492 -21.68 11.09 4.41
CA PRO A 492 -20.98 12.23 3.80
C PRO A 492 -20.21 11.82 2.55
N ALA A 493 -19.84 10.56 2.46
CA ALA A 493 -19.26 9.90 1.30
C ALA A 493 -19.98 8.58 1.02
N CYS A 494 -19.88 8.09 -0.20
CA CYS A 494 -20.51 6.85 -0.64
C CYS A 494 -19.45 5.83 -1.07
N PRO A 495 -19.18 4.78 -0.30
CA PRO A 495 -18.27 3.72 -0.71
C PRO A 495 -18.82 2.95 -1.92
N ILE A 496 -17.94 2.61 -2.86
CA ILE A 496 -18.28 1.91 -4.10
C ILE A 496 -17.70 0.50 -4.08
N LEU A 497 -16.37 0.39 -3.90
CA LEU A 497 -15.68 -0.90 -3.95
C LEU A 497 -14.41 -0.90 -3.09
N SER A 498 -13.97 -2.12 -2.77
CA SER A 498 -12.68 -2.42 -2.16
C SER A 498 -11.69 -2.77 -3.25
N PHE A 499 -10.50 -2.19 -3.20
CA PHE A 499 -9.46 -2.42 -4.19
C PHE A 499 -8.87 -3.83 -4.11
N ASN A 500 -8.49 -4.36 -5.27
CA ASN A 500 -7.64 -5.52 -5.42
C ASN A 500 -6.43 -5.19 -6.27
N ASP A 501 -5.39 -5.99 -6.15
CA ASP A 501 -4.25 -6.01 -7.07
C ASP A 501 -4.18 -7.36 -7.78
N ASP A 502 -4.34 -7.34 -9.07
CA ASP A 502 -4.24 -8.49 -9.95
C ASP A 502 -2.85 -8.56 -10.58
N TYR A 503 -2.27 -9.75 -10.64
CA TYR A 503 -0.95 -9.95 -11.24
C TYR A 503 -0.78 -11.34 -11.83
N LEU A 504 0.15 -11.46 -12.77
CA LEU A 504 0.50 -12.72 -13.42
C LEU A 504 1.89 -13.18 -12.98
N VAL A 505 2.03 -14.48 -12.72
CA VAL A 505 3.29 -15.13 -12.39
C VAL A 505 3.46 -16.38 -13.26
N LYS A 506 4.65 -16.59 -13.84
CA LYS A 506 4.95 -17.82 -14.60
C LYS A 506 4.90 -19.06 -13.68
N PRO A 507 4.37 -20.20 -14.14
CA PRO A 507 4.11 -21.39 -13.31
C PRO A 507 5.36 -22.00 -12.66
N ASN A 508 6.55 -21.68 -13.17
CA ASN A 508 7.81 -22.13 -12.57
C ASN A 508 8.32 -21.24 -11.44
N ILE A 509 7.56 -20.19 -11.04
CA ILE A 509 7.91 -19.30 -9.94
C ILE A 509 6.86 -19.46 -8.84
N THR A 510 7.33 -19.61 -7.61
CA THR A 510 6.51 -19.71 -6.40
C THR A 510 7.03 -18.78 -5.32
N GLY A 511 6.29 -18.56 -4.23
CA GLY A 511 6.74 -17.77 -3.08
C GLY A 511 6.79 -16.26 -3.32
N ILE A 512 6.21 -15.74 -4.42
CA ILE A 512 6.02 -14.30 -4.58
C ILE A 512 4.87 -13.87 -3.66
N ILE A 513 5.10 -12.82 -2.88
CA ILE A 513 4.11 -12.23 -2.00
C ILE A 513 3.80 -10.82 -2.50
N LYS A 514 2.52 -10.52 -2.66
CA LYS A 514 2.02 -9.16 -2.84
C LYS A 514 1.15 -8.82 -1.64
N ASN A 515 1.40 -7.69 -0.99
CA ASN A 515 0.72 -7.35 0.24
C ASN A 515 -0.51 -6.47 0.02
N TYR A 516 -1.25 -6.24 1.09
CA TYR A 516 -2.48 -5.45 1.15
C TYR A 516 -2.31 -3.95 0.81
N ILE A 517 -1.08 -3.43 0.70
CA ILE A 517 -0.80 -2.07 0.18
C ILE A 517 -0.23 -2.09 -1.25
N GLY A 518 -0.19 -3.26 -1.90
CA GLY A 518 0.24 -3.43 -3.28
C GLY A 518 1.76 -3.58 -3.48
N HIS A 519 2.53 -3.79 -2.42
CA HIS A 519 3.96 -4.05 -2.54
C HIS A 519 4.22 -5.53 -2.81
N ILE A 520 5.05 -5.81 -3.83
CA ILE A 520 5.50 -7.15 -4.18
C ILE A 520 6.83 -7.45 -3.50
N CYS A 521 7.03 -8.69 -3.02
CA CYS A 521 8.25 -9.14 -2.35
C CYS A 521 8.78 -10.41 -3.01
N PHE A 522 10.06 -10.42 -3.34
CA PHE A 522 10.75 -11.55 -3.98
C PHE A 522 11.68 -12.31 -3.01
N GLU A 523 11.73 -11.94 -1.74
CA GLU A 523 12.59 -12.57 -0.73
C GLU A 523 12.34 -14.07 -0.59
N TYR A 524 11.07 -14.48 -0.67
CA TYR A 524 10.64 -15.87 -0.50
C TYR A 524 10.46 -16.62 -1.83
N ALA A 525 10.71 -15.93 -2.95
CA ALA A 525 10.47 -16.50 -4.26
C ALA A 525 11.45 -17.63 -4.59
N GLU A 526 10.96 -18.64 -5.32
CA GLU A 526 11.74 -19.76 -5.84
C GLU A 526 11.48 -19.91 -7.34
N VAL A 527 12.53 -20.15 -8.11
CA VAL A 527 12.48 -20.44 -9.54
C VAL A 527 12.73 -21.94 -9.73
N ASN A 528 11.71 -22.69 -10.16
CA ASN A 528 11.71 -24.15 -10.28
C ASN A 528 12.04 -24.64 -11.70
#